data_564b106df2b7d6290458860e56e8e4f6
#
_entry.id   564b106df2b7d6290458860e56e8e4f6
#
_cell.length_a   1.000
_cell.length_b   1.000
_cell.length_c   1.000
_cell.angle_alpha   90.00
_cell.angle_beta   90.00
_cell.angle_gamma   90.00
#
_symmetry.space_group_name_H-M   'P 1'
#
loop_
_entity.id
_entity.type
_entity.pdbx_description
1 polymer ?
#
loop_
_entity_poly.entity_id
_entity_poly.type
_entity_poly.pdbx_seq_one_letter_code
_entity_poly.pdbx_strand_id
1 'polypeptide(L)'
;MSNPDSYYSRSEVSNSDLTELKNYLYPRVQYGDKEKAFKFGTLVDALITENDRVRYDKLMVDDYLYTTEEFELGLEMRKALRKEAEKDQFLAVVLAQSDTQKFMVNKQQEFYYGNFAYHLDTRCKWDWWLSAYNFGGDLKTTFAESQAQFDE
;
A
#
# COMPACT_ATOMS: atom_id res chain seq x y z
N MET A 1 -3.68 -16.52 -16.30
CA MET A 1 -3.13 -16.85 -14.98
C MET A 1 -2.16 -15.74 -14.64
N SER A 2 -2.54 -14.82 -13.76
CA SER A 2 -1.64 -13.79 -13.26
C SER A 2 -0.51 -14.49 -12.50
N ASN A 3 0.72 -14.21 -12.90
CA ASN A 3 1.90 -14.66 -12.17
C ASN A 3 1.76 -14.11 -10.73
N PRO A 4 1.74 -14.94 -9.67
CA PRO A 4 1.67 -14.43 -8.32
C PRO A 4 2.81 -13.44 -8.16
N ASP A 5 2.50 -12.24 -7.66
CA ASP A 5 3.45 -11.16 -7.54
C ASP A 5 4.75 -11.71 -6.93
N SER A 6 5.81 -11.72 -7.72
CA SER A 6 7.10 -12.28 -7.34
C SER A 6 7.67 -11.63 -6.07
N TYR A 7 7.10 -10.49 -5.68
CA TYR A 7 7.43 -9.79 -4.44
C TYR A 7 7.17 -10.63 -3.19
N TYR A 8 6.00 -11.29 -3.11
CA TYR A 8 5.61 -12.05 -1.90
C TYR A 8 6.30 -13.41 -1.77
N SER A 9 6.84 -13.96 -2.86
CA SER A 9 7.55 -15.25 -2.85
C SER A 9 9.05 -15.14 -2.55
N ARG A 10 9.56 -13.94 -2.29
CA ARG A 10 10.99 -13.69 -2.08
C ARG A 10 11.41 -13.93 -0.62
N SER A 11 12.68 -14.27 -0.44
CA SER A 11 13.28 -14.56 0.86
C SER A 11 13.70 -13.32 1.68
N GLU A 12 13.79 -12.15 1.02
CA GLU A 12 14.11 -10.91 1.73
C GLU A 12 12.97 -10.51 2.67
N VAL A 13 13.29 -9.90 3.80
CA VAL A 13 12.34 -9.52 4.84
C VAL A 13 11.68 -8.18 4.52
N SER A 14 10.36 -8.10 4.59
CA SER A 14 9.58 -6.87 4.50
C SER A 14 9.01 -6.45 5.85
N ASN A 15 8.50 -5.23 5.94
CA ASN A 15 7.80 -4.76 7.14
C ASN A 15 6.51 -5.57 7.41
N SER A 16 5.85 -6.06 6.36
CA SER A 16 4.68 -6.94 6.50
C SER A 16 5.02 -8.27 7.14
N ASP A 17 6.16 -8.87 6.77
CA ASP A 17 6.63 -10.13 7.38
C ASP A 17 6.94 -9.95 8.87
N LEU A 18 7.55 -8.80 9.24
CA LEU A 18 7.80 -8.46 10.65
C LEU A 18 6.50 -8.24 11.43
N THR A 19 5.51 -7.63 10.79
CA THR A 19 4.17 -7.43 11.39
C THR A 19 3.47 -8.76 11.60
N GLU A 20 3.55 -9.68 10.64
CA GLU A 20 3.00 -11.03 10.75
C GLU A 20 3.68 -11.81 11.87
N LEU A 21 5.01 -11.80 11.93
CA LEU A 21 5.77 -12.41 13.02
C LEU A 21 5.37 -11.82 14.38
N LYS A 22 5.26 -10.48 14.48
CA LYS A 22 4.81 -9.82 15.71
C LYS A 22 3.42 -10.27 16.13
N ASN A 23 2.48 -10.37 15.19
CA ASN A 23 1.12 -10.82 15.48
C ASN A 23 1.06 -12.30 15.87
N TYR A 24 1.96 -13.11 15.33
CA TYR A 24 2.11 -14.52 15.72
C TYR A 24 2.64 -14.65 17.16
N LEU A 25 3.67 -13.89 17.52
CA LEU A 25 4.28 -13.92 18.86
C LEU A 25 3.41 -13.26 19.93
N TYR A 26 2.67 -12.22 19.55
CA TYR A 26 1.84 -11.40 20.43
C TYR A 26 0.44 -11.23 19.82
N PRO A 27 -0.40 -12.27 19.85
CA PRO A 27 -1.73 -12.23 19.28
C PRO A 27 -2.56 -11.10 19.89
N ARG A 28 -3.17 -10.27 19.06
CA ARG A 28 -4.09 -9.21 19.49
C ARG A 28 -5.51 -9.60 19.15
N VAL A 29 -6.44 -9.22 20.03
CA VAL A 29 -7.87 -9.30 19.70
C VAL A 29 -8.12 -8.36 18.51
N GLN A 30 -8.71 -8.91 17.47
CA GLN A 30 -9.00 -8.16 16.25
C GLN A 30 -10.48 -7.80 16.25
N TYR A 31 -10.77 -6.53 16.05
CA TYR A 31 -12.12 -6.02 15.89
C TYR A 31 -12.38 -5.69 14.42
N GLY A 32 -13.60 -6.01 13.96
CA GLY A 32 -14.04 -5.72 12.60
C GLY A 32 -13.65 -6.78 11.54
N ASP A 33 -14.18 -6.60 10.35
CA ASP A 33 -13.93 -7.45 9.18
C ASP A 33 -12.65 -7.00 8.46
N LYS A 34 -11.54 -7.62 8.83
CA LYS A 34 -10.24 -7.33 8.21
C LYS A 34 -10.18 -7.68 6.74
N GLU A 35 -10.84 -8.76 6.35
CA GLU A 35 -10.80 -9.20 4.96
C GLU A 35 -11.47 -8.15 4.08
N LYS A 36 -12.64 -7.67 4.49
CA LYS A 36 -13.35 -6.59 3.79
C LYS A 36 -12.51 -5.31 3.71
N ALA A 37 -11.89 -4.89 4.81
CA ALA A 37 -11.02 -3.73 4.84
C ALA A 37 -9.81 -3.89 3.91
N PHE A 38 -9.21 -5.07 3.89
CA PHE A 38 -8.08 -5.39 3.01
C PHE A 38 -8.48 -5.36 1.53
N LYS A 39 -9.64 -5.95 1.19
CA LYS A 39 -10.18 -5.93 -0.17
C LYS A 39 -10.47 -4.50 -0.63
N PHE A 40 -11.09 -3.69 0.23
CA PHE A 40 -11.33 -2.28 -0.10
C PHE A 40 -10.03 -1.51 -0.30
N GLY A 41 -9.02 -1.72 0.55
CA GLY A 41 -7.68 -1.14 0.34
C GLY A 41 -7.07 -1.53 -1.01
N THR A 42 -7.20 -2.80 -1.42
CA THR A 42 -6.75 -3.29 -2.73
C THR A 42 -7.48 -2.59 -3.89
N LEU A 43 -8.79 -2.34 -3.76
CA LEU A 43 -9.55 -1.60 -4.76
C LEU A 43 -9.02 -0.17 -4.91
N VAL A 44 -8.86 0.55 -3.79
CA VAL A 44 -8.41 1.95 -3.80
C VAL A 44 -6.99 2.05 -4.36
N ASP A 45 -6.10 1.15 -3.94
CA ASP A 45 -4.73 1.08 -4.46
C ASP A 45 -4.73 0.85 -5.98
N ALA A 46 -5.43 -0.16 -6.47
CA ALA A 46 -5.52 -0.43 -7.91
C ALA A 46 -6.11 0.75 -8.70
N LEU A 47 -7.15 1.39 -8.19
CA LEU A 47 -7.76 2.56 -8.83
C LEU A 47 -6.79 3.75 -8.95
N ILE A 48 -5.81 3.87 -8.06
CA ILE A 48 -4.89 5.01 -7.96
C ILE A 48 -3.56 4.69 -8.64
N THR A 49 -2.97 3.52 -8.36
CA THR A 49 -1.59 3.19 -8.74
C THR A 49 -1.46 2.16 -9.87
N GLU A 50 -2.46 1.28 -10.07
CA GLU A 50 -2.42 0.17 -11.02
C GLU A 50 -3.75 0.03 -11.79
N ASN A 51 -4.15 1.09 -12.47
CA ASN A 51 -5.45 1.18 -13.15
C ASN A 51 -5.68 0.12 -14.25
N ASP A 52 -4.66 -0.50 -14.76
CA ASP A 52 -4.68 -1.62 -15.70
C ASP A 52 -5.21 -2.93 -15.09
N ARG A 53 -5.17 -3.08 -13.76
CA ARG A 53 -5.78 -4.20 -13.03
C ARG A 53 -7.29 -4.04 -12.86
N VAL A 54 -7.86 -2.86 -13.11
CA VAL A 54 -9.26 -2.54 -12.85
C VAL A 54 -10.12 -2.83 -14.06
N ARG A 55 -11.16 -3.65 -13.88
CA ARG A 55 -12.19 -3.91 -14.87
C ARG A 55 -13.47 -3.15 -14.53
N TYR A 56 -13.59 -1.95 -15.05
CA TYR A 56 -14.71 -1.04 -14.76
C TYR A 56 -16.08 -1.60 -15.18
N ASP A 57 -16.12 -2.34 -16.29
CA ASP A 57 -17.35 -2.97 -16.80
C ASP A 57 -17.90 -4.08 -15.89
N LYS A 58 -17.05 -4.63 -15.05
CA LYS A 58 -17.36 -5.72 -14.13
C LYS A 58 -17.24 -5.37 -12.66
N LEU A 59 -16.83 -4.14 -12.33
CA LEU A 59 -16.52 -3.71 -10.96
C LEU A 59 -15.52 -4.65 -10.26
N MET A 60 -14.47 -5.05 -10.97
CA MET A 60 -13.50 -6.02 -10.48
C MET A 60 -12.08 -5.45 -10.43
N VAL A 61 -11.31 -5.92 -9.47
CA VAL A 61 -9.86 -5.82 -9.48
C VAL A 61 -9.31 -7.25 -9.40
N ASP A 62 -8.43 -7.60 -10.32
CA ASP A 62 -7.99 -8.98 -10.53
C ASP A 62 -9.21 -9.93 -10.72
N ASP A 63 -9.39 -10.89 -9.81
CA ASP A 63 -10.50 -11.84 -9.83
C ASP A 63 -11.56 -11.57 -8.72
N TYR A 64 -11.46 -10.41 -8.02
CA TYR A 64 -12.40 -10.06 -6.96
C TYR A 64 -13.45 -9.06 -7.45
N LEU A 65 -14.73 -9.39 -7.21
CA LEU A 65 -15.89 -8.58 -7.55
C LEU A 65 -16.27 -7.70 -6.36
N TYR A 66 -16.40 -6.40 -6.59
CA TYR A 66 -16.84 -5.41 -5.60
C TYR A 66 -18.30 -5.07 -5.78
N THR A 67 -18.96 -4.61 -4.72
CA THR A 67 -20.29 -4.01 -4.84
C THR A 67 -20.20 -2.66 -5.54
N THR A 68 -21.35 -2.19 -6.07
CA THR A 68 -21.42 -0.87 -6.69
C THR A 68 -21.01 0.22 -5.71
N GLU A 69 -21.47 0.13 -4.47
CA GLU A 69 -21.21 1.11 -3.41
C GLU A 69 -19.71 1.16 -3.06
N GLU A 70 -19.06 0.00 -2.92
CA GLU A 70 -17.62 -0.06 -2.66
C GLU A 70 -16.81 0.53 -3.81
N PHE A 71 -17.20 0.21 -5.04
CA PHE A 71 -16.48 0.68 -6.22
C PHE A 71 -16.66 2.20 -6.42
N GLU A 72 -17.87 2.73 -6.21
CA GLU A 72 -18.16 4.17 -6.25
C GLU A 72 -17.38 4.92 -5.18
N LEU A 73 -17.35 4.40 -3.94
CA LEU A 73 -16.56 4.99 -2.85
C LEU A 73 -15.06 5.03 -3.20
N GLY A 74 -14.51 3.96 -3.77
CA GLY A 74 -13.13 3.94 -4.25
C GLY A 74 -12.85 5.00 -5.32
N LEU A 75 -13.79 5.21 -6.25
CA LEU A 75 -13.70 6.25 -7.28
C LEU A 75 -13.74 7.66 -6.66
N GLU A 76 -14.57 7.87 -5.65
CA GLU A 76 -14.65 9.15 -4.92
C GLU A 76 -13.33 9.44 -4.19
N MET A 77 -12.73 8.45 -3.53
CA MET A 77 -11.43 8.61 -2.89
C MET A 77 -10.34 8.99 -3.90
N ARG A 78 -10.30 8.32 -5.06
CA ARG A 78 -9.39 8.70 -6.15
C ARG A 78 -9.62 10.14 -6.63
N LYS A 79 -10.88 10.54 -6.77
CA LYS A 79 -11.24 11.91 -7.17
C LYS A 79 -10.83 12.94 -6.12
N ALA A 80 -11.02 12.62 -4.84
CA ALA A 80 -10.61 13.48 -3.73
C ALA A 80 -9.08 13.68 -3.72
N LEU A 81 -8.30 12.61 -3.89
CA LEU A 81 -6.83 12.69 -3.98
C LEU A 81 -6.39 13.60 -5.14
N ARG A 82 -7.00 13.46 -6.31
CA ARG A 82 -6.68 14.32 -7.46
C ARG A 82 -7.03 15.78 -7.21
N LYS A 83 -8.14 16.05 -6.53
CA LYS A 83 -8.54 17.41 -6.15
C LYS A 83 -7.58 18.03 -5.13
N GLU A 84 -7.04 17.24 -4.20
CA GLU A 84 -6.01 17.74 -3.29
C GLU A 84 -4.69 18.05 -4.03
N ALA A 85 -4.34 17.25 -5.04
CA ALA A 85 -3.18 17.53 -5.89
C ALA A 85 -3.28 18.85 -6.68
N GLU A 86 -4.50 19.36 -6.94
CA GLU A 86 -4.69 20.68 -7.54
C GLU A 86 -4.24 21.83 -6.60
N LYS A 87 -4.19 21.58 -5.30
CA LYS A 87 -3.82 22.55 -4.26
C LYS A 87 -2.38 22.36 -3.76
N ASP A 88 -1.86 21.13 -3.87
CA ASP A 88 -0.53 20.75 -3.39
C ASP A 88 0.36 20.38 -4.57
N GLN A 89 1.31 21.28 -4.88
CA GLN A 89 2.24 21.10 -6.00
C GLN A 89 3.13 19.86 -5.82
N PHE A 90 3.54 19.53 -4.59
CA PHE A 90 4.36 18.35 -4.36
C PHE A 90 3.55 17.07 -4.63
N LEU A 91 2.32 16.98 -4.11
CA LEU A 91 1.41 15.87 -4.38
C LEU A 91 1.12 15.74 -5.89
N ALA A 92 0.92 16.86 -6.60
CA ALA A 92 0.75 16.85 -8.05
C ALA A 92 1.96 16.24 -8.78
N VAL A 93 3.18 16.60 -8.35
CA VAL A 93 4.42 16.02 -8.91
C VAL A 93 4.53 14.53 -8.59
N VAL A 94 4.22 14.13 -7.35
CA VAL A 94 4.21 12.70 -6.96
C VAL A 94 3.26 11.90 -7.85
N LEU A 95 2.02 12.34 -8.01
CA LEU A 95 1.03 11.62 -8.83
C LEU A 95 1.36 11.59 -10.32
N ALA A 96 2.07 12.61 -10.83
CA ALA A 96 2.37 12.73 -12.25
C ALA A 96 3.70 12.07 -12.66
N GLN A 97 4.68 11.97 -11.77
CA GLN A 97 6.07 11.65 -12.13
C GLN A 97 6.64 10.45 -11.37
N SER A 98 5.93 9.90 -10.39
CA SER A 98 6.42 8.72 -9.69
C SER A 98 6.27 7.45 -10.51
N ASP A 99 7.24 6.54 -10.37
CA ASP A 99 7.04 5.13 -10.70
C ASP A 99 6.05 4.54 -9.68
N THR A 100 5.01 3.87 -10.12
CA THR A 100 4.08 3.18 -9.22
C THR A 100 4.56 1.75 -8.92
N GLN A 101 4.20 1.23 -7.75
CA GLN A 101 4.49 -0.14 -7.32
C GLN A 101 5.98 -0.49 -7.41
N LYS A 102 6.84 0.47 -7.04
CA LYS A 102 8.29 0.32 -7.15
C LYS A 102 8.84 -0.65 -6.13
N PHE A 103 9.38 -1.74 -6.64
CA PHE A 103 10.07 -2.74 -5.84
C PHE A 103 11.54 -2.38 -5.62
N MET A 104 12.00 -2.52 -4.37
CA MET A 104 13.40 -2.32 -3.98
C MET A 104 13.88 -3.43 -3.05
N VAL A 105 15.16 -3.77 -3.18
CA VAL A 105 15.87 -4.70 -2.28
C VAL A 105 17.11 -4.01 -1.77
N ASN A 106 17.34 -4.11 -0.46
CA ASN A 106 18.61 -3.75 0.14
C ASN A 106 19.27 -5.00 0.72
N LYS A 107 20.42 -5.34 0.17
CA LYS A 107 21.18 -6.52 0.58
C LYS A 107 22.06 -6.19 1.76
N GLN A 108 22.14 -7.14 2.72
CA GLN A 108 23.01 -7.03 3.88
C GLN A 108 22.84 -5.72 4.67
N GLN A 109 21.58 -5.26 4.79
CA GLN A 109 21.26 -4.10 5.62
C GLN A 109 21.63 -4.39 7.07
N GLU A 110 22.48 -3.54 7.62
CA GLU A 110 22.90 -3.64 9.01
C GLU A 110 21.84 -3.06 9.96
N PHE A 111 21.58 -3.80 11.02
CA PHE A 111 20.68 -3.41 12.11
C PHE A 111 21.38 -3.61 13.45
N TYR A 112 20.98 -2.80 14.42
CA TYR A 112 21.52 -2.87 15.79
C TYR A 112 20.40 -3.15 16.79
N TYR A 113 20.68 -4.05 17.72
CA TYR A 113 19.86 -4.25 18.92
C TYR A 113 20.77 -4.29 20.15
N GLY A 114 20.78 -3.22 20.93
CA GLY A 114 21.77 -3.02 21.98
C GLY A 114 23.20 -3.02 21.39
N ASN A 115 24.03 -3.95 21.83
CA ASN A 115 25.42 -4.11 21.34
C ASN A 115 25.56 -5.16 20.23
N PHE A 116 24.45 -5.72 19.76
CA PHE A 116 24.48 -6.74 18.71
C PHE A 116 24.20 -6.10 17.35
N ALA A 117 25.13 -6.32 16.40
CA ALA A 117 24.91 -6.02 15.00
C ALA A 117 24.46 -7.29 14.25
N TYR A 118 23.49 -7.16 13.36
CA TYR A 118 23.06 -8.24 12.48
C TYR A 118 22.69 -7.69 11.11
N HIS A 119 22.75 -8.55 10.10
CA HIS A 119 22.48 -8.17 8.73
C HIS A 119 21.28 -8.92 8.20
N LEU A 120 20.38 -8.22 7.50
CA LEU A 120 19.25 -8.81 6.82
C LEU A 120 19.19 -8.30 5.38
N ASP A 121 18.81 -9.17 4.48
CA ASP A 121 18.31 -8.76 3.18
C ASP A 121 16.88 -8.26 3.36
N THR A 122 16.64 -7.02 2.98
CA THR A 122 15.33 -6.40 3.14
C THR A 122 14.72 -6.04 1.80
N ARG A 123 13.38 -6.04 1.76
CA ARG A 123 12.61 -5.60 0.59
C ARG A 123 11.52 -4.62 0.99
N CYS A 124 11.19 -3.73 0.08
CA CYS A 124 9.99 -2.90 0.17
C CYS A 124 9.36 -2.73 -1.21
N LYS A 125 8.09 -2.37 -1.23
CA LYS A 125 7.35 -2.00 -2.41
C LYS A 125 6.66 -0.68 -2.09
N TRP A 126 7.00 0.35 -2.86
CA TRP A 126 6.44 1.69 -2.72
C TRP A 126 5.25 1.84 -3.67
N ASP A 127 4.16 2.39 -3.20
CA ASP A 127 3.03 2.73 -4.07
C ASP A 127 3.42 3.83 -5.06
N TRP A 128 4.25 4.77 -4.60
CA TRP A 128 4.90 5.80 -5.42
C TRP A 128 6.38 5.90 -5.12
N TRP A 129 7.19 5.97 -6.16
CA TRP A 129 8.62 6.27 -6.04
C TRP A 129 9.00 7.43 -6.95
N LEU A 130 9.31 8.58 -6.36
CA LEU A 130 9.77 9.78 -7.08
C LEU A 130 11.29 9.86 -7.01
N SER A 131 11.95 9.32 -8.03
CA SER A 131 13.42 9.16 -8.07
C SER A 131 14.17 10.49 -8.01
N ALA A 132 13.63 11.56 -8.60
CA ALA A 132 14.22 12.89 -8.59
C ALA A 132 14.42 13.47 -7.16
N TYR A 133 13.61 13.04 -6.21
CA TYR A 133 13.63 13.49 -4.81
C TYR A 133 14.03 12.38 -3.82
N ASN A 134 14.34 11.18 -4.33
CA ASN A 134 14.57 10.00 -3.50
C ASN A 134 13.42 9.78 -2.49
N PHE A 135 12.19 10.00 -2.96
CA PHE A 135 10.98 9.97 -2.13
C PHE A 135 10.15 8.72 -2.41
N GLY A 136 9.82 7.98 -1.34
CA GLY A 136 8.87 6.87 -1.38
C GLY A 136 7.58 7.23 -0.67
N GLY A 137 6.45 6.96 -1.30
CA GLY A 137 5.11 7.13 -0.74
C GLY A 137 4.38 5.79 -0.62
N ASP A 138 3.56 5.66 0.42
CA ASP A 138 2.72 4.51 0.69
C ASP A 138 1.27 4.97 0.89
N LEU A 139 0.32 4.33 0.22
CA LEU A 139 -1.10 4.67 0.29
C LEU A 139 -1.77 3.86 1.39
N LYS A 140 -2.38 4.53 2.35
CA LYS A 140 -3.18 3.89 3.40
C LYS A 140 -4.61 4.37 3.36
N THR A 141 -5.54 3.44 3.31
CA THR A 141 -6.95 3.72 3.54
C THR A 141 -7.28 3.60 5.00
N THR A 142 -8.14 4.48 5.49
CA THR A 142 -8.61 4.47 6.88
C THR A 142 -10.09 4.75 6.95
N PHE A 143 -10.74 4.32 8.02
CA PHE A 143 -12.12 4.68 8.37
C PHE A 143 -12.21 5.98 9.20
N ALA A 144 -11.09 6.68 9.40
CA ALA A 144 -11.08 7.95 10.11
C ALA A 144 -11.91 9.00 9.36
N GLU A 145 -12.85 9.63 10.05
CA GLU A 145 -13.71 10.69 9.51
C GLU A 145 -13.11 12.09 9.72
N SER A 146 -12.03 12.18 10.49
CA SER A 146 -11.32 13.42 10.79
C SER A 146 -9.82 13.18 10.97
N GLN A 147 -9.02 14.24 10.86
CA GLN A 147 -7.58 14.18 11.12
C GLN A 147 -7.28 13.70 12.53
N ALA A 148 -8.05 14.14 13.53
CA ALA A 148 -7.84 13.72 14.92
C ALA A 148 -8.03 12.20 15.12
N GLN A 149 -8.99 11.59 14.43
CA GLN A 149 -9.18 10.14 14.45
C GLN A 149 -8.09 9.38 13.69
N PHE A 150 -7.46 10.03 12.70
CA PHE A 150 -6.35 9.43 11.95
C PHE A 150 -5.06 9.43 12.78
N ASP A 151 -4.85 10.43 13.62
CA ASP A 151 -3.63 10.62 14.42
C ASP A 151 -3.63 9.77 15.73
N GLU A 152 -4.76 9.12 16.10
CA GLU A 152 -4.89 8.18 17.22
C GLU A 152 -4.40 6.75 16.85
#